data_06484803c4235d57d660122a52e1422b
#
_entry.id   06484803c4235d57d660122a52e1422b
#
_cell.length_a   1.000
_cell.length_b   1.000
_cell.length_c   1.000
_cell.angle_alpha   90.00
_cell.angle_beta   90.00
_cell.angle_gamma   90.00
#
_symmetry.space_group_name_H-M   'P 1'
#
loop_
_entity.id
_entity.type
_entity.pdbx_description
1 polymer ?
#
loop_
_entity_poly.entity_id
_entity_poly.type
_entity_poly.pdbx_seq_one_letter_code
_entity_poly.pdbx_strand_id
1 'polypeptide(L)'
;MCVKQMNKPVYLDYAASAPTTYWGWDFNTGTNYNPNQPYAISEQKQLKEAESIVLKALGSKTGHVIFGANATIMGKYLADLYGDFTEPCAISAFEHDCLAYIIKYASISPFMFVGKTVEGLKRWLKENEDAIKESTETCLPCPCIWMFVNNLTGEIMPVQEIGNLVHQYGMHMVCDLTAGLHNEPVPDNIDDWCDIAIWSGAKVGAEKGTGGIWFSDRAWKVHCIGNEPPLHFGTPNVAQAMAQACAIAECQSEISRRIGKNTPNGMQWTGRYIEDKWITLWQRLTSGIINIRADYSDIAKQFRLGNYEFSSGIVGLYLPDINADAFQQFAATRQVYFSVFHSACAGQGDYRVAEAYGLTKEQAAHCIRLSFGYETDEQDIDRFIEVLKEFREMFCS
;
A
#
# COMPACT_ATOMS: atom_id res chain seq x y z
N MET A 1 33.05 -34.36 -3.54
CA MET A 1 32.08 -33.77 -2.63
C MET A 1 30.97 -33.15 -3.47
N CYS A 2 29.78 -33.75 -3.46
CA CYS A 2 28.61 -33.19 -4.17
C CYS A 2 28.22 -31.89 -3.44
N VAL A 3 28.35 -30.76 -4.08
CA VAL A 3 27.74 -29.51 -3.63
C VAL A 3 26.24 -29.77 -3.66
N LYS A 4 25.60 -29.95 -2.48
CA LYS A 4 24.14 -29.94 -2.39
C LYS A 4 23.71 -28.63 -3.04
N GLN A 5 22.96 -28.74 -4.12
CA GLN A 5 22.25 -27.60 -4.68
C GLN A 5 21.42 -27.00 -3.52
N MET A 6 21.83 -25.84 -3.02
CA MET A 6 21.03 -25.14 -2.03
C MET A 6 19.72 -24.76 -2.73
N ASN A 7 18.61 -25.26 -2.21
CA ASN A 7 17.30 -24.86 -2.72
C ASN A 7 17.19 -23.33 -2.65
N LYS A 8 16.67 -22.72 -3.71
CA LYS A 8 16.39 -21.28 -3.75
C LYS A 8 15.50 -20.94 -2.53
N PRO A 9 15.82 -19.89 -1.76
CA PRO A 9 14.93 -19.43 -0.70
C PRO A 9 13.56 -19.05 -1.25
N VAL A 10 12.49 -19.44 -0.55
CA VAL A 10 11.12 -19.07 -0.87
C VAL A 10 10.80 -17.77 -0.16
N TYR A 11 10.58 -16.71 -0.90
CA TYR A 11 10.27 -15.38 -0.37
C TYR A 11 8.82 -15.00 -0.68
N LEU A 12 7.97 -15.04 0.33
CA LEU A 12 6.54 -14.75 0.28
C LEU A 12 6.20 -13.51 1.14
N ASP A 13 7.08 -12.51 1.13
CA ASP A 13 6.95 -11.29 1.95
C ASP A 13 7.19 -9.99 1.17
N TYR A 14 6.75 -9.95 -0.08
CA TYR A 14 6.89 -8.77 -0.95
C TYR A 14 6.18 -7.52 -0.40
N ALA A 15 5.08 -7.69 0.33
CA ALA A 15 4.38 -6.57 0.98
C ALA A 15 5.17 -5.97 2.15
N ALA A 16 6.11 -6.71 2.75
CA ALA A 16 7.05 -6.14 3.72
C ALA A 16 8.19 -5.40 3.01
N SER A 17 8.78 -5.99 1.97
CA SER A 17 9.76 -5.33 1.11
C SER A 17 9.91 -6.13 -0.18
N ALA A 18 9.61 -5.54 -1.33
CA ALA A 18 9.94 -6.15 -2.61
C ALA A 18 11.48 -6.21 -2.75
N PRO A 19 12.04 -7.29 -3.30
CA PRO A 19 13.43 -7.32 -3.71
C PRO A 19 13.71 -6.18 -4.67
N THR A 20 14.86 -5.53 -4.52
CA THR A 20 15.25 -4.44 -5.41
C THR A 20 15.45 -5.02 -6.82
N THR A 21 14.66 -4.57 -7.76
CA THR A 21 14.82 -4.92 -9.18
C THR A 21 15.95 -4.09 -9.74
N TYR A 22 17.17 -4.59 -9.60
CA TYR A 22 18.34 -4.01 -10.25
C TYR A 22 18.32 -4.33 -11.74
N TRP A 23 17.60 -3.56 -12.50
CA TRP A 23 17.63 -3.60 -13.96
C TRP A 23 18.78 -2.74 -14.52
N GLY A 24 19.96 -2.77 -13.89
CA GLY A 24 21.16 -2.13 -14.41
C GLY A 24 21.01 -0.61 -14.66
N TRP A 25 20.13 0.05 -14.00
CA TRP A 25 19.93 1.48 -14.12
C TRP A 25 21.10 2.20 -13.45
N ASP A 26 22.16 2.45 -14.20
CA ASP A 26 23.19 3.39 -13.81
C ASP A 26 22.64 4.81 -13.98
N PHE A 27 21.85 5.26 -12.98
CA PHE A 27 21.42 6.66 -12.91
C PHE A 27 22.57 7.58 -12.48
N ASN A 28 23.79 7.23 -12.86
CA ASN A 28 24.93 8.10 -12.66
C ASN A 28 24.74 9.34 -13.53
N THR A 29 24.27 10.40 -12.90
CA THR A 29 24.04 11.70 -13.56
C THR A 29 25.32 12.37 -14.05
N GLY A 30 26.46 11.76 -13.79
CA GLY A 30 27.79 12.24 -14.17
C GLY A 30 28.27 13.43 -13.34
N THR A 31 27.40 14.34 -12.95
CA THR A 31 27.78 15.58 -12.24
C THR A 31 27.31 15.63 -10.81
N ASN A 32 26.18 15.01 -10.47
CA ASN A 32 25.60 14.95 -9.12
C ASN A 32 25.49 16.33 -8.43
N TYR A 33 25.12 17.35 -9.20
CA TYR A 33 24.91 18.69 -8.68
C TYR A 33 23.61 18.79 -7.90
N ASN A 34 23.52 19.77 -6.98
CA ASN A 34 22.28 20.07 -6.30
C ASN A 34 21.24 20.61 -7.30
N PRO A 35 20.11 19.93 -7.53
CA PRO A 35 19.12 20.33 -8.55
C PRO A 35 18.44 21.68 -8.23
N ASN A 36 18.54 22.18 -7.01
CA ASN A 36 18.04 23.51 -6.64
C ASN A 36 18.93 24.64 -7.14
N GLN A 37 20.06 24.33 -7.80
CA GLN A 37 20.96 25.34 -8.34
C GLN A 37 20.70 25.57 -9.84
N PRO A 38 20.78 26.83 -10.30
CA PRO A 38 20.48 27.17 -11.71
C PRO A 38 21.36 26.45 -12.73
N TYR A 39 22.57 26.06 -12.34
CA TYR A 39 23.52 25.36 -13.20
C TYR A 39 23.32 23.86 -13.28
N ALA A 40 22.45 23.27 -12.44
CA ALA A 40 22.19 21.83 -12.38
C ALA A 40 21.08 21.43 -13.38
N ILE A 41 21.22 21.81 -14.64
CA ILE A 41 20.20 21.65 -15.68
C ILE A 41 19.88 20.17 -15.93
N SER A 42 20.89 19.30 -15.89
CA SER A 42 20.70 17.85 -16.08
C SER A 42 19.86 17.24 -14.97
N GLU A 43 20.18 17.56 -13.74
CA GLU A 43 19.51 17.06 -12.54
C GLU A 43 18.06 17.55 -12.47
N GLN A 44 17.82 18.82 -12.79
CA GLN A 44 16.47 19.40 -12.90
C GLN A 44 15.65 18.69 -13.98
N LYS A 45 16.26 18.40 -15.15
CA LYS A 45 15.59 17.66 -16.21
C LYS A 45 15.21 16.25 -15.77
N GLN A 46 16.12 15.53 -15.09
CA GLN A 46 15.86 14.18 -14.60
C GLN A 46 14.77 14.14 -13.51
N LEU A 47 14.73 15.11 -12.59
CA LEU A 47 13.63 15.21 -11.61
C LEU A 47 12.28 15.41 -12.30
N LYS A 48 12.21 16.29 -13.31
CA LYS A 48 10.97 16.48 -14.08
C LYS A 48 10.59 15.23 -14.88
N GLU A 49 11.56 14.50 -15.38
CA GLU A 49 11.34 13.23 -16.06
C GLU A 49 10.80 12.18 -15.08
N ALA A 50 11.39 12.06 -13.87
CA ALA A 50 10.90 11.18 -12.83
C ALA A 50 9.45 11.52 -12.43
N GLU A 51 9.15 12.80 -12.24
CA GLU A 51 7.79 13.28 -11.98
C GLU A 51 6.83 12.85 -13.11
N SER A 52 7.19 13.12 -14.37
CA SER A 52 6.37 12.75 -15.53
C SER A 52 6.12 11.24 -15.62
N ILE A 53 7.11 10.42 -15.30
CA ILE A 53 6.97 8.95 -15.26
C ILE A 53 5.96 8.54 -14.20
N VAL A 54 6.03 9.09 -12.98
CA VAL A 54 5.09 8.80 -11.91
C VAL A 54 3.68 9.25 -12.29
N LEU A 55 3.50 10.49 -12.77
CA LEU A 55 2.19 11.00 -13.20
C LEU A 55 1.54 10.04 -14.22
N LYS A 56 2.31 9.62 -15.22
CA LYS A 56 1.82 8.67 -16.23
C LYS A 56 1.46 7.31 -15.62
N ALA A 57 2.27 6.80 -14.70
CA ALA A 57 2.02 5.51 -14.05
C ALA A 57 0.79 5.53 -13.14
N LEU A 58 0.50 6.68 -12.51
CA LEU A 58 -0.70 6.90 -11.71
C LEU A 58 -1.95 7.22 -12.55
N GLY A 59 -1.82 7.38 -13.86
CA GLY A 59 -2.92 7.82 -14.73
C GLY A 59 -3.33 9.28 -14.49
N SER A 60 -2.44 10.09 -13.93
CA SER A 60 -2.64 11.52 -13.68
C SER A 60 -2.33 12.33 -14.93
N LYS A 61 -3.16 13.32 -15.22
CA LYS A 61 -2.96 14.27 -16.32
C LYS A 61 -2.17 15.50 -15.87
N THR A 62 -2.30 15.83 -14.60
CA THR A 62 -1.71 17.01 -13.97
C THR A 62 -1.25 16.67 -12.56
N GLY A 63 -0.76 17.67 -11.83
CA GLY A 63 -0.36 17.48 -10.43
C GLY A 63 1.15 17.51 -10.24
N HIS A 64 1.57 17.29 -9.01
CA HIS A 64 2.95 17.50 -8.56
C HIS A 64 3.42 16.33 -7.72
N VAL A 65 4.69 15.95 -7.91
CA VAL A 65 5.31 14.85 -7.16
C VAL A 65 6.46 15.37 -6.31
N ILE A 66 6.46 15.03 -5.03
CA ILE A 66 7.59 15.26 -4.14
C ILE A 66 8.21 13.89 -3.79
N PHE A 67 9.46 13.70 -4.10
CA PHE A 67 10.20 12.49 -3.77
C PHE A 67 10.85 12.61 -2.38
N GLY A 68 10.77 11.55 -1.58
CA GLY A 68 11.29 11.53 -0.23
C GLY A 68 11.72 10.13 0.22
N ALA A 69 11.90 9.97 1.52
CA ALA A 69 12.58 8.80 2.07
C ALA A 69 11.72 7.53 2.16
N ASN A 70 10.46 7.62 2.55
CA ASN A 70 9.53 6.47 2.70
C ASN A 70 8.13 6.95 3.08
N ALA A 71 7.13 6.04 3.03
CA ALA A 71 5.75 6.37 3.38
C ALA A 71 5.58 6.87 4.83
N THR A 72 6.41 6.44 5.79
CA THR A 72 6.33 6.91 7.18
C THR A 72 6.68 8.40 7.29
N ILE A 73 7.68 8.86 6.55
CA ILE A 73 8.02 10.28 6.49
C ILE A 73 6.95 11.06 5.76
N MET A 74 6.36 10.50 4.68
CA MET A 74 5.24 11.11 3.99
C MET A 74 3.99 11.23 4.89
N GLY A 75 3.70 10.19 5.70
CA GLY A 75 2.60 10.23 6.66
C GLY A 75 2.80 11.29 7.76
N LYS A 76 4.03 11.45 8.27
CA LYS A 76 4.34 12.56 9.19
C LYS A 76 4.15 13.92 8.52
N TYR A 77 4.58 14.04 7.29
CA TYR A 77 4.39 15.24 6.50
C TYR A 77 2.92 15.59 6.32
N LEU A 78 2.07 14.59 6.03
CA LEU A 78 0.62 14.79 5.97
C LEU A 78 0.06 15.26 7.32
N ALA A 79 0.55 14.71 8.44
CA ALA A 79 0.14 15.15 9.76
C ALA A 79 0.50 16.63 10.00
N ASP A 80 1.70 17.04 9.63
CA ASP A 80 2.14 18.44 9.74
C ASP A 80 1.34 19.36 8.81
N LEU A 81 0.96 18.87 7.61
CA LEU A 81 0.21 19.62 6.61
C LEU A 81 -1.21 19.98 7.05
N TYR A 82 -1.88 19.07 7.74
CA TYR A 82 -3.24 19.27 8.25
C TYR A 82 -3.29 19.80 9.69
N GLY A 83 -2.14 20.00 10.34
CA GLY A 83 -2.02 20.58 11.68
C GLY A 83 -2.60 19.70 12.80
N ASP A 84 -3.14 20.30 13.84
CA ASP A 84 -3.55 19.64 15.07
C ASP A 84 -4.80 18.74 14.96
N PHE A 85 -5.34 18.50 13.76
CA PHE A 85 -6.55 17.70 13.53
C PHE A 85 -7.71 18.04 14.47
N THR A 86 -7.88 19.33 14.79
CA THR A 86 -9.02 19.81 15.57
C THR A 86 -10.31 19.83 14.75
N GLU A 87 -10.15 19.82 13.42
CA GLU A 87 -11.22 19.85 12.43
C GLU A 87 -11.78 18.45 12.12
N PRO A 88 -12.96 18.34 11.49
CA PRO A 88 -13.50 17.07 11.06
C PRO A 88 -12.51 16.29 10.20
N CYS A 89 -12.27 15.02 10.56
CA CYS A 89 -11.35 14.14 9.85
C CYS A 89 -11.95 12.75 9.72
N ALA A 90 -11.92 12.16 8.54
CA ALA A 90 -12.28 10.77 8.31
C ALA A 90 -11.03 9.94 8.02
N ILE A 91 -10.93 8.77 8.66
CA ILE A 91 -9.80 7.88 8.43
C ILE A 91 -10.27 6.42 8.45
N SER A 92 -9.68 5.58 7.61
CA SER A 92 -9.96 4.15 7.62
C SER A 92 -9.38 3.48 8.88
N ALA A 93 -10.11 2.52 9.45
CA ALA A 93 -9.64 1.70 10.56
C ALA A 93 -8.49 0.76 10.18
N PHE A 94 -8.22 0.64 8.89
CA PHE A 94 -7.26 -0.32 8.31
C PHE A 94 -5.91 0.30 7.98
N GLU A 95 -5.74 1.62 8.19
CA GLU A 95 -4.53 2.33 7.79
C GLU A 95 -3.25 1.72 8.38
N HIS A 96 -2.18 1.75 7.58
CA HIS A 96 -0.85 1.38 8.04
C HIS A 96 -0.36 2.35 9.13
N ASP A 97 0.53 1.90 10.02
CA ASP A 97 1.07 2.69 11.14
C ASP A 97 1.67 4.03 10.73
N CYS A 98 2.15 4.15 9.50
CA CYS A 98 2.63 5.43 8.97
C CYS A 98 1.55 6.52 8.94
N LEU A 99 0.26 6.13 8.80
CA LEU A 99 -0.90 7.02 8.85
C LEU A 99 -1.72 6.84 10.13
N ALA A 100 -1.65 5.68 10.78
CA ALA A 100 -2.29 5.45 12.09
C ALA A 100 -1.75 6.38 13.18
N TYR A 101 -0.55 6.94 12.99
CA TYR A 101 -0.04 8.03 13.79
C TYR A 101 -0.99 9.23 13.80
N ILE A 102 -1.57 9.56 12.65
CA ILE A 102 -2.62 10.58 12.52
C ILE A 102 -3.83 10.21 13.39
N ILE A 103 -4.24 8.95 13.41
CA ILE A 103 -5.35 8.47 14.28
C ILE A 103 -5.07 8.80 15.75
N LYS A 104 -3.83 8.59 16.20
CA LYS A 104 -3.45 8.83 17.60
C LYS A 104 -3.56 10.32 17.99
N TYR A 105 -3.28 11.23 17.07
CA TYR A 105 -3.41 12.67 17.30
C TYR A 105 -4.83 13.16 17.05
N ALA A 106 -5.49 12.65 16.03
CA ALA A 106 -6.86 13.00 15.69
C ALA A 106 -7.88 12.42 16.69
N SER A 107 -7.54 11.40 17.48
CA SER A 107 -8.40 10.87 18.54
C SER A 107 -8.76 11.90 19.62
N ILE A 108 -8.18 13.08 19.58
CA ILE A 108 -8.51 14.22 20.43
C ILE A 108 -9.67 15.04 19.83
N SER A 109 -9.94 14.90 18.52
CA SER A 109 -11.03 15.62 17.86
C SER A 109 -12.37 14.90 18.10
N PRO A 110 -13.39 15.64 18.61
CA PRO A 110 -14.75 15.10 18.75
C PRO A 110 -15.41 14.80 17.39
N PHE A 111 -14.85 15.30 16.29
CA PHE A 111 -15.36 15.16 14.93
C PHE A 111 -14.59 14.15 14.09
N MET A 112 -13.92 13.20 14.73
CA MET A 112 -13.16 12.19 14.00
C MET A 112 -14.02 10.96 13.71
N PHE A 113 -13.96 10.51 12.45
CA PHE A 113 -14.53 9.24 12.02
C PHE A 113 -13.42 8.21 11.78
N VAL A 114 -13.46 7.09 12.51
CA VAL A 114 -12.63 5.93 12.21
C VAL A 114 -13.52 4.87 11.60
N GLY A 115 -13.50 4.78 10.25
CA GLY A 115 -14.48 4.01 9.50
C GLY A 115 -13.98 2.68 8.97
N LYS A 116 -14.94 1.76 8.79
CA LYS A 116 -14.72 0.44 8.19
C LYS A 116 -15.46 0.29 6.86
N THR A 117 -16.49 1.08 6.62
CA THR A 117 -17.38 0.93 5.46
C THR A 117 -17.75 2.28 4.86
N VAL A 118 -18.06 2.28 3.57
CA VAL A 118 -18.56 3.47 2.85
C VAL A 118 -19.89 3.95 3.43
N GLU A 119 -20.77 3.03 3.83
CA GLU A 119 -22.07 3.38 4.44
C GLU A 119 -21.90 4.08 5.78
N GLY A 120 -20.90 3.65 6.57
CA GLY A 120 -20.53 4.34 7.81
C GLY A 120 -20.03 5.76 7.54
N LEU A 121 -19.18 5.91 6.52
CA LEU A 121 -18.69 7.22 6.07
C LEU A 121 -19.82 8.12 5.59
N LYS A 122 -20.74 7.63 4.74
CA LYS A 122 -21.91 8.38 4.25
C LYS A 122 -22.75 8.94 5.40
N ARG A 123 -22.97 8.12 6.44
CA ARG A 123 -23.74 8.53 7.61
C ARG A 123 -23.03 9.64 8.38
N TRP A 124 -21.74 9.44 8.66
CA TRP A 124 -20.95 10.41 9.40
C TRP A 124 -20.83 11.75 8.65
N LEU A 125 -20.63 11.73 7.33
CA LEU A 125 -20.57 12.94 6.49
C LEU A 125 -21.87 13.75 6.61
N LYS A 126 -23.03 13.08 6.55
CA LYS A 126 -24.33 13.72 6.69
C LYS A 126 -24.57 14.31 8.09
N GLU A 127 -24.14 13.59 9.12
CA GLU A 127 -24.29 14.03 10.52
C GLU A 127 -23.39 15.22 10.86
N ASN A 128 -22.27 15.40 10.14
CA ASN A 128 -21.27 16.45 10.39
C ASN A 128 -21.15 17.48 9.25
N GLU A 129 -22.14 17.55 8.36
CA GLU A 129 -22.09 18.37 7.15
C GLU A 129 -21.81 19.85 7.46
N ASP A 130 -22.49 20.43 8.47
CA ASP A 130 -22.31 21.83 8.85
C ASP A 130 -20.88 22.09 9.37
N ALA A 131 -20.35 21.22 10.24
CA ALA A 131 -18.99 21.37 10.77
C ALA A 131 -17.91 21.22 9.67
N ILE A 132 -18.10 20.28 8.75
CA ILE A 132 -17.20 20.07 7.62
C ILE A 132 -17.20 21.32 6.72
N LYS A 133 -18.37 21.87 6.44
CA LYS A 133 -18.52 23.07 5.63
C LYS A 133 -17.87 24.29 6.28
N GLU A 134 -18.12 24.52 7.57
CA GLU A 134 -17.51 25.62 8.34
C GLU A 134 -15.97 25.51 8.31
N SER A 135 -15.42 24.33 8.55
CA SER A 135 -13.97 24.09 8.49
C SER A 135 -13.41 24.36 7.09
N THR A 136 -14.04 23.84 6.05
CA THR A 136 -13.59 24.02 4.66
C THR A 136 -13.60 25.47 4.21
N GLU A 137 -14.56 26.28 4.70
CA GLU A 137 -14.67 27.72 4.38
C GLU A 137 -13.66 28.59 5.16
N THR A 138 -13.26 28.17 6.35
CA THR A 138 -12.44 28.98 7.28
C THR A 138 -10.98 28.56 7.35
N CYS A 139 -10.67 27.30 7.06
CA CYS A 139 -9.35 26.71 7.23
C CYS A 139 -8.88 25.99 5.94
N LEU A 140 -8.47 24.75 6.11
CA LEU A 140 -8.11 23.84 5.02
C LEU A 140 -9.22 22.80 4.81
N PRO A 141 -9.39 22.26 3.60
CA PRO A 141 -10.28 21.12 3.38
C PRO A 141 -9.97 19.97 4.31
N CYS A 142 -10.98 19.46 4.99
CA CYS A 142 -10.85 18.33 5.91
C CYS A 142 -10.34 17.08 5.19
N PRO A 143 -9.40 16.31 5.74
CA PRO A 143 -8.90 15.11 5.10
C PRO A 143 -9.81 13.89 5.32
N CYS A 144 -9.97 13.09 4.26
CA CYS A 144 -10.44 11.72 4.33
C CYS A 144 -9.31 10.80 3.90
N ILE A 145 -8.80 9.99 4.83
CA ILE A 145 -7.61 9.16 4.64
C ILE A 145 -8.02 7.70 4.48
N TRP A 146 -7.71 7.10 3.33
CA TRP A 146 -8.08 5.71 3.05
C TRP A 146 -7.06 5.01 2.17
N MET A 147 -6.56 3.84 2.61
CA MET A 147 -5.64 3.04 1.79
C MET A 147 -6.37 2.42 0.59
N PHE A 148 -5.63 2.20 -0.50
CA PHE A 148 -6.16 1.55 -1.70
C PHE A 148 -6.25 0.03 -1.54
N VAL A 149 -5.18 -0.61 -1.11
CA VAL A 149 -5.15 -2.06 -0.86
C VAL A 149 -4.69 -2.32 0.57
N ASN A 150 -5.42 -3.15 1.29
CA ASN A 150 -5.03 -3.52 2.64
C ASN A 150 -3.76 -4.37 2.62
N ASN A 151 -2.74 -3.91 3.33
CA ASN A 151 -1.42 -4.52 3.34
C ASN A 151 -1.34 -5.86 4.12
N LEU A 152 -2.41 -6.26 4.82
CA LEU A 152 -2.48 -7.51 5.58
C LEU A 152 -3.39 -8.55 4.92
N THR A 153 -4.51 -8.12 4.36
CA THR A 153 -5.54 -9.01 3.81
C THR A 153 -5.64 -8.99 2.29
N GLY A 154 -5.07 -7.97 1.65
CA GLY A 154 -5.20 -7.75 0.21
C GLY A 154 -6.57 -7.17 -0.21
N GLU A 155 -7.45 -6.80 0.73
CA GLU A 155 -8.75 -6.22 0.39
C GLU A 155 -8.56 -4.90 -0.35
N ILE A 156 -9.27 -4.76 -1.50
CA ILE A 156 -9.23 -3.57 -2.35
C ILE A 156 -10.33 -2.63 -1.90
N MET A 157 -9.94 -1.45 -1.42
CA MET A 157 -10.89 -0.46 -0.94
C MET A 157 -11.48 0.35 -2.11
N PRO A 158 -12.74 0.75 -2.05
CA PRO A 158 -13.42 1.48 -3.13
C PRO A 158 -13.04 2.97 -3.11
N VAL A 159 -11.74 3.26 -3.27
CA VAL A 159 -11.17 4.62 -3.10
C VAL A 159 -11.75 5.65 -4.06
N GLN A 160 -12.16 5.26 -5.28
CA GLN A 160 -12.85 6.16 -6.20
C GLN A 160 -14.25 6.55 -5.70
N GLU A 161 -15.02 5.59 -5.18
CA GLU A 161 -16.34 5.89 -4.61
C GLU A 161 -16.19 6.80 -3.40
N ILE A 162 -15.21 6.53 -2.53
CA ILE A 162 -14.92 7.33 -1.34
C ILE A 162 -14.50 8.74 -1.75
N GLY A 163 -13.55 8.89 -2.68
CA GLY A 163 -13.09 10.18 -3.15
C GLY A 163 -14.20 11.02 -3.75
N ASN A 164 -14.98 10.45 -4.66
CA ASN A 164 -16.14 11.12 -5.25
C ASN A 164 -17.19 11.53 -4.20
N LEU A 165 -17.35 10.71 -3.16
CA LEU A 165 -18.27 11.01 -2.08
C LEU A 165 -17.78 12.20 -1.23
N VAL A 166 -16.54 12.18 -0.77
CA VAL A 166 -16.01 13.23 0.12
C VAL A 166 -15.82 14.57 -0.57
N HIS A 167 -15.57 14.56 -1.89
CA HIS A 167 -15.53 15.79 -2.69
C HIS A 167 -16.86 16.51 -2.72
N GLN A 168 -18.00 15.82 -2.59
CA GLN A 168 -19.33 16.48 -2.49
C GLN A 168 -19.47 17.32 -1.22
N TYR A 169 -18.67 17.06 -0.20
CA TYR A 169 -18.60 17.79 1.06
C TYR A 169 -17.41 18.77 1.12
N GLY A 170 -16.66 18.93 0.04
CA GLY A 170 -15.48 19.80 -0.01
C GLY A 170 -14.25 19.26 0.71
N MET A 171 -14.26 18.01 1.13
CA MET A 171 -13.12 17.34 1.77
C MET A 171 -12.06 16.91 0.77
N HIS A 172 -10.82 16.73 1.23
CA HIS A 172 -9.74 16.14 0.46
C HIS A 172 -9.68 14.61 0.64
N MET A 173 -9.56 13.87 -0.46
CA MET A 173 -9.23 12.44 -0.44
C MET A 173 -7.71 12.24 -0.38
N VAL A 174 -7.23 11.61 0.68
CA VAL A 174 -5.82 11.21 0.86
C VAL A 174 -5.73 9.70 0.75
N CYS A 175 -4.95 9.20 -0.20
CA CYS A 175 -4.87 7.76 -0.50
C CYS A 175 -3.48 7.18 -0.24
N ASP A 176 -3.38 6.13 0.58
CA ASP A 176 -2.16 5.32 0.67
C ASP A 176 -2.15 4.27 -0.45
N LEU A 177 -1.28 4.49 -1.44
CA LEU A 177 -1.08 3.58 -2.58
C LEU A 177 0.00 2.52 -2.32
N THR A 178 0.64 2.52 -1.15
CA THR A 178 1.85 1.73 -0.87
C THR A 178 1.70 0.25 -1.20
N ALA A 179 0.64 -0.40 -0.74
CA ALA A 179 0.39 -1.81 -1.04
C ALA A 179 -0.26 -2.01 -2.42
N GLY A 180 -0.97 -1.00 -2.92
CA GLY A 180 -1.69 -1.06 -4.19
C GLY A 180 -0.78 -1.04 -5.40
N LEU A 181 0.23 -0.16 -5.42
CA LEU A 181 1.09 0.06 -6.60
C LEU A 181 1.80 -1.18 -7.15
N HIS A 182 2.08 -2.17 -6.30
CA HIS A 182 2.68 -3.44 -6.72
C HIS A 182 1.64 -4.50 -7.09
N ASN A 183 0.44 -4.39 -6.57
CA ASN A 183 -0.56 -5.46 -6.61
C ASN A 183 -1.69 -5.21 -7.58
N GLU A 184 -2.16 -3.97 -7.71
CA GLU A 184 -3.35 -3.62 -8.47
C GLU A 184 -3.12 -2.39 -9.36
N PRO A 185 -3.83 -2.28 -10.49
CA PRO A 185 -3.79 -1.06 -11.28
C PRO A 185 -4.40 0.08 -10.48
N VAL A 186 -3.73 1.22 -10.47
CA VAL A 186 -4.31 2.44 -9.89
C VAL A 186 -5.61 2.75 -10.64
N PRO A 187 -6.72 3.04 -9.92
CA PRO A 187 -7.99 3.39 -10.56
C PRO A 187 -7.83 4.59 -11.49
N ASP A 188 -8.51 4.53 -12.65
CA ASP A 188 -8.40 5.53 -13.72
C ASP A 188 -8.69 6.96 -13.23
N ASN A 189 -8.02 7.93 -13.87
CA ASN A 189 -8.20 9.36 -13.62
C ASN A 189 -8.06 9.73 -12.14
N ILE A 190 -6.90 9.46 -11.56
CA ILE A 190 -6.62 9.76 -10.15
C ILE A 190 -6.93 11.23 -9.80
N ASP A 191 -6.75 12.16 -10.73
CA ASP A 191 -7.06 13.60 -10.56
C ASP A 191 -8.53 13.87 -10.20
N ASP A 192 -9.45 12.98 -10.58
CA ASP A 192 -10.88 13.19 -10.38
C ASP A 192 -11.32 12.82 -8.96
N TRP A 193 -10.69 11.81 -8.34
CA TRP A 193 -11.14 11.23 -7.07
C TRP A 193 -10.15 11.34 -5.92
N CYS A 194 -8.89 11.68 -6.17
CA CYS A 194 -7.84 11.78 -5.15
C CYS A 194 -7.22 13.17 -5.15
N ASP A 195 -6.85 13.66 -3.98
CA ASP A 195 -6.18 14.94 -3.79
C ASP A 195 -4.72 14.77 -3.45
N ILE A 196 -4.41 13.79 -2.62
CA ILE A 196 -3.06 13.48 -2.18
C ILE A 196 -2.89 11.97 -2.17
N ALA A 197 -1.80 11.48 -2.75
CA ALA A 197 -1.44 10.06 -2.69
C ALA A 197 -0.02 9.89 -2.16
N ILE A 198 0.19 8.86 -1.30
CA ILE A 198 1.52 8.53 -0.78
C ILE A 198 1.92 7.10 -1.18
N TRP A 199 3.22 6.86 -1.20
CA TRP A 199 3.77 5.52 -1.43
C TRP A 199 5.15 5.33 -0.80
N SER A 200 5.53 4.05 -0.66
CA SER A 200 6.89 3.62 -0.33
C SER A 200 7.52 2.92 -1.53
N GLY A 201 8.68 3.40 -1.99
CA GLY A 201 9.41 2.78 -3.10
C GLY A 201 9.90 1.36 -2.78
N ALA A 202 10.17 1.05 -1.51
CA ALA A 202 10.57 -0.28 -1.08
C ALA A 202 9.51 -1.38 -1.34
N LYS A 203 8.26 -1.02 -1.64
CA LYS A 203 7.19 -1.98 -1.96
C LYS A 203 7.04 -2.23 -3.45
N VAL A 204 7.61 -1.38 -4.29
CA VAL A 204 7.59 -1.50 -5.76
C VAL A 204 8.93 -1.94 -6.35
N GLY A 205 9.87 -2.41 -5.52
CA GLY A 205 11.18 -2.86 -5.99
C GLY A 205 12.22 -1.75 -6.15
N ALA A 206 11.93 -0.52 -5.71
CA ALA A 206 12.94 0.51 -5.59
C ALA A 206 13.79 0.32 -4.32
N GLU A 207 14.87 1.06 -4.19
CA GLU A 207 15.73 0.98 -3.01
C GLU A 207 14.98 1.33 -1.72
N LYS A 208 15.40 0.72 -0.62
CA LYS A 208 14.93 1.10 0.72
C LYS A 208 15.33 2.54 1.02
N GLY A 209 14.47 3.26 1.70
CA GLY A 209 14.68 4.69 1.94
C GLY A 209 14.19 5.58 0.80
N THR A 210 13.30 5.07 -0.06
CA THR A 210 12.61 5.82 -1.11
C THR A 210 11.10 5.81 -0.90
N GLY A 211 10.45 6.88 -1.31
CA GLY A 211 9.00 7.05 -1.26
C GLY A 211 8.62 8.40 -1.84
N GLY A 212 7.36 8.70 -1.88
CA GLY A 212 6.91 9.98 -2.41
C GLY A 212 5.47 10.30 -2.06
N ILE A 213 5.11 11.50 -2.45
CA ILE A 213 3.76 12.05 -2.33
C ILE A 213 3.40 12.74 -3.64
N TRP A 214 2.19 12.47 -4.12
CA TRP A 214 1.57 13.16 -5.24
C TRP A 214 0.46 14.07 -4.73
N PHE A 215 0.38 15.25 -5.31
CA PHE A 215 -0.69 16.21 -5.09
C PHE A 215 -1.43 16.48 -6.40
N SER A 216 -2.74 16.46 -6.38
CA SER A 216 -3.55 17.05 -7.46
C SER A 216 -3.31 18.56 -7.53
N ASP A 217 -3.58 19.19 -8.68
CA ASP A 217 -3.56 20.65 -8.79
C ASP A 217 -4.48 21.34 -7.78
N ARG A 218 -5.57 20.68 -7.39
CA ARG A 218 -6.52 21.15 -6.38
C ARG A 218 -5.86 21.24 -5.01
N ALA A 219 -5.26 20.15 -4.55
CA ALA A 219 -4.55 20.10 -3.27
C ALA A 219 -3.30 20.98 -3.26
N TRP A 220 -2.56 21.01 -4.37
CA TRP A 220 -1.37 21.85 -4.49
C TRP A 220 -1.68 23.33 -4.28
N LYS A 221 -2.74 23.85 -4.90
CA LYS A 221 -3.15 25.26 -4.74
C LYS A 221 -3.52 25.62 -3.30
N VAL A 222 -4.03 24.67 -2.54
CA VAL A 222 -4.44 24.90 -1.15
C VAL A 222 -3.25 24.88 -0.20
N HIS A 223 -2.34 23.91 -0.39
CA HIS A 223 -1.26 23.65 0.55
C HIS A 223 0.05 24.39 0.24
N CYS A 224 0.22 24.89 -0.99
CA CYS A 224 1.46 25.52 -1.42
C CYS A 224 1.36 27.05 -1.39
N ILE A 225 2.38 27.71 -0.87
CA ILE A 225 2.49 29.16 -0.90
C ILE A 225 3.21 29.56 -2.20
N GLY A 226 2.46 30.03 -3.18
CA GLY A 226 3.00 30.29 -4.50
C GLY A 226 3.25 28.98 -5.28
N ASN A 227 4.46 28.84 -5.84
CA ASN A 227 4.88 27.61 -6.54
C ASN A 227 5.82 26.74 -5.70
N GLU A 228 6.02 27.09 -4.43
CA GLU A 228 6.93 26.34 -3.56
C GLU A 228 6.16 25.22 -2.85
N PRO A 229 6.72 23.99 -2.82
CA PRO A 229 6.13 22.92 -2.04
C PRO A 229 6.08 23.33 -0.56
N PRO A 230 5.03 22.93 0.15
CA PRO A 230 4.80 23.35 1.54
C PRO A 230 5.90 22.87 2.49
N LEU A 231 6.70 21.89 2.11
CA LEU A 231 7.91 21.46 2.84
C LEU A 231 9.04 21.05 1.88
N HIS A 232 10.26 21.33 2.31
CA HIS A 232 11.47 20.88 1.64
C HIS A 232 12.04 19.65 2.38
N PHE A 233 12.15 18.53 1.69
CA PHE A 233 12.84 17.34 2.19
C PHE A 233 14.36 17.42 2.03
N GLY A 234 14.91 18.63 1.95
CA GLY A 234 16.32 18.88 1.68
C GLY A 234 16.66 18.78 0.19
N THR A 235 17.93 18.53 -0.12
CA THR A 235 18.37 18.37 -1.51
C THR A 235 17.81 17.07 -2.09
N PRO A 236 17.04 17.12 -3.21
CA PRO A 236 16.48 15.93 -3.82
C PRO A 236 17.58 14.94 -4.29
N ASN A 237 17.38 13.67 -3.98
CA ASN A 237 18.22 12.61 -4.52
C ASN A 237 17.68 12.20 -5.90
N VAL A 238 18.27 12.75 -6.96
CA VAL A 238 17.82 12.56 -8.35
C VAL A 238 17.86 11.10 -8.77
N ALA A 239 18.93 10.38 -8.42
CA ALA A 239 19.07 8.96 -8.76
C ALA A 239 17.97 8.11 -8.12
N GLN A 240 17.66 8.34 -6.85
CA GLN A 240 16.59 7.65 -6.15
C GLN A 240 15.19 8.06 -6.66
N ALA A 241 14.99 9.31 -7.05
CA ALA A 241 13.75 9.78 -7.66
C ALA A 241 13.49 9.04 -8.99
N MET A 242 14.49 8.95 -9.86
CA MET A 242 14.42 8.21 -11.11
C MET A 242 14.20 6.71 -10.87
N ALA A 243 14.96 6.09 -9.98
CA ALA A 243 14.85 4.67 -9.69
C ALA A 243 13.43 4.27 -9.23
N GLN A 244 12.85 5.02 -8.28
CA GLN A 244 11.49 4.72 -7.82
C GLN A 244 10.42 5.03 -8.88
N ALA A 245 10.59 6.08 -9.67
CA ALA A 245 9.67 6.39 -10.77
C ALA A 245 9.63 5.25 -11.81
N CYS A 246 10.78 4.75 -12.21
CA CYS A 246 10.89 3.60 -13.11
C CYS A 246 10.30 2.34 -12.50
N ALA A 247 10.56 2.06 -11.21
CA ALA A 247 10.01 0.90 -10.53
C ALA A 247 8.47 0.94 -10.46
N ILE A 248 7.88 2.10 -10.16
CA ILE A 248 6.42 2.29 -10.18
C ILE A 248 5.86 2.03 -11.57
N ALA A 249 6.46 2.63 -12.61
CA ALA A 249 6.01 2.48 -14.00
C ALA A 249 6.11 1.01 -14.46
N GLU A 250 7.14 0.31 -14.06
CA GLU A 250 7.32 -1.11 -14.38
C GLU A 250 6.26 -1.97 -13.67
N CYS A 251 6.01 -1.76 -12.38
CA CYS A 251 4.95 -2.43 -11.65
C CYS A 251 3.59 -2.24 -12.34
N GLN A 252 3.20 -1.02 -12.67
CA GLN A 252 1.92 -0.73 -13.32
C GLN A 252 1.85 -1.31 -14.74
N SER A 253 2.97 -1.36 -15.45
CA SER A 253 3.07 -2.02 -16.77
C SER A 253 2.93 -3.53 -16.64
N GLU A 254 3.57 -4.14 -15.66
CA GLU A 254 3.47 -5.60 -15.40
C GLU A 254 2.06 -6.00 -14.97
N ILE A 255 1.43 -5.23 -14.09
CA ILE A 255 0.03 -5.42 -13.72
C ILE A 255 -0.86 -5.37 -14.96
N SER A 256 -0.68 -4.37 -15.82
CA SER A 256 -1.43 -4.24 -17.08
C SER A 256 -1.27 -5.45 -18.00
N ARG A 257 -0.06 -6.01 -18.09
CA ARG A 257 0.21 -7.26 -18.84
C ARG A 257 -0.48 -8.46 -18.23
N ARG A 258 -0.45 -8.61 -16.90
CA ARG A 258 -1.11 -9.71 -16.19
C ARG A 258 -2.62 -9.75 -16.40
N ILE A 259 -3.25 -8.58 -16.44
CA ILE A 259 -4.71 -8.47 -16.62
C ILE A 259 -5.14 -8.44 -18.10
N GLY A 260 -4.22 -8.69 -19.05
CA GLY A 260 -4.51 -8.77 -20.50
C GLY A 260 -4.88 -7.45 -21.14
N LYS A 261 -4.43 -6.32 -20.59
CA LYS A 261 -4.69 -4.98 -21.12
C LYS A 261 -3.45 -4.38 -21.77
N ASN A 262 -3.57 -3.98 -23.02
CA ASN A 262 -2.45 -3.52 -23.87
C ASN A 262 -2.05 -2.05 -23.70
N THR A 263 -2.67 -1.26 -22.78
CA THR A 263 -2.26 0.16 -22.68
C THR A 263 -2.59 0.81 -21.33
N PRO A 264 -1.74 1.75 -20.87
CA PRO A 264 -1.99 2.56 -19.67
C PRO A 264 -3.14 3.57 -19.80
N ASN A 265 -3.66 3.81 -21.02
CA ASN A 265 -4.59 4.90 -21.32
C ASN A 265 -6.01 4.46 -21.74
N GLY A 266 -6.42 3.23 -21.45
CA GLY A 266 -7.72 2.70 -21.90
C GLY A 266 -8.34 1.69 -20.94
N MET A 267 -8.00 1.73 -19.68
CA MET A 267 -8.51 0.79 -18.69
C MET A 267 -9.96 1.11 -18.34
N GLN A 268 -10.92 0.37 -18.91
CA GLN A 268 -12.22 0.19 -18.29
C GLN A 268 -12.20 -1.09 -17.45
N TRP A 269 -12.49 -0.96 -16.17
CA TRP A 269 -12.64 -2.06 -15.20
C TRP A 269 -13.87 -2.91 -15.50
N THR A 270 -13.88 -3.65 -16.58
CA THR A 270 -15.01 -4.54 -16.94
C THR A 270 -14.62 -5.98 -17.19
N GLY A 271 -13.35 -6.33 -17.01
CA GLY A 271 -12.88 -7.67 -17.32
C GLY A 271 -12.15 -8.31 -16.16
N ARG A 272 -12.71 -9.37 -15.62
CA ARG A 272 -12.03 -10.32 -14.74
C ARG A 272 -10.67 -10.70 -15.33
N TYR A 273 -9.68 -10.78 -14.47
CA TYR A 273 -8.37 -11.38 -14.68
C TYR A 273 -8.52 -12.76 -15.33
N ILE A 274 -8.32 -12.87 -16.63
CA ILE A 274 -8.56 -14.14 -17.36
C ILE A 274 -7.36 -15.08 -17.21
N GLU A 275 -6.15 -14.56 -16.90
CA GLU A 275 -4.93 -15.36 -16.75
C GLU A 275 -3.94 -14.72 -15.76
N ASP A 276 -4.39 -14.21 -14.62
CA ASP A 276 -3.47 -13.66 -13.63
C ASP A 276 -2.75 -14.79 -12.90
N LYS A 277 -1.44 -14.85 -13.04
CA LYS A 277 -0.55 -15.79 -12.35
C LYS A 277 -0.83 -15.81 -10.84
N TRP A 278 -1.10 -14.68 -10.23
CA TRP A 278 -1.34 -14.59 -8.79
C TRP A 278 -2.69 -15.20 -8.38
N ILE A 279 -3.70 -15.15 -9.22
CA ILE A 279 -4.95 -15.89 -9.00
C ILE A 279 -4.67 -17.39 -8.95
N THR A 280 -3.86 -17.89 -9.86
CA THR A 280 -3.46 -19.31 -9.88
C THR A 280 -2.70 -19.69 -8.60
N LEU A 281 -1.72 -18.87 -8.20
CA LEU A 281 -0.96 -19.08 -6.96
C LEU A 281 -1.86 -19.03 -5.72
N TRP A 282 -2.76 -18.03 -5.68
CA TRP A 282 -3.73 -17.90 -4.60
C TRP A 282 -4.68 -19.11 -4.51
N GLN A 283 -5.20 -19.59 -5.65
CA GLN A 283 -6.06 -20.79 -5.70
C GLN A 283 -5.31 -22.03 -5.24
N ARG A 284 -4.07 -22.20 -5.68
CA ARG A 284 -3.21 -23.30 -5.25
C ARG A 284 -2.96 -23.28 -3.75
N LEU A 285 -2.60 -22.11 -3.21
CA LEU A 285 -2.40 -21.90 -1.78
C LEU A 285 -3.66 -22.24 -0.98
N THR A 286 -4.78 -21.62 -1.31
CA THR A 286 -6.03 -21.78 -0.54
C THR A 286 -6.57 -23.20 -0.60
N SER A 287 -6.48 -23.84 -1.74
CA SER A 287 -6.82 -25.28 -1.86
C SER A 287 -5.87 -26.15 -1.04
N GLY A 288 -4.57 -25.84 -1.06
CA GLY A 288 -3.56 -26.60 -0.31
C GLY A 288 -3.76 -26.53 1.20
N ILE A 289 -4.02 -25.34 1.75
CA ILE A 289 -4.24 -25.17 3.20
C ILE A 289 -5.55 -25.81 3.67
N ILE A 290 -6.64 -25.70 2.91
CA ILE A 290 -7.93 -26.33 3.23
C ILE A 290 -7.78 -27.87 3.25
N ASN A 291 -6.96 -28.44 2.37
CA ASN A 291 -6.66 -29.87 2.37
C ASN A 291 -5.84 -30.33 3.59
N ILE A 292 -5.11 -29.40 4.26
CA ILE A 292 -4.45 -29.70 5.53
C ILE A 292 -5.47 -29.71 6.67
N ARG A 293 -6.32 -28.68 6.68
CA ARG A 293 -7.35 -28.52 7.71
C ARG A 293 -8.48 -27.62 7.18
N ALA A 294 -9.70 -28.10 7.31
CA ALA A 294 -10.87 -27.46 6.67
C ALA A 294 -11.26 -26.08 7.26
N ASP A 295 -10.81 -25.75 8.47
CA ASP A 295 -11.03 -24.46 9.13
C ASP A 295 -9.90 -23.45 8.90
N TYR A 296 -8.86 -23.81 8.11
CA TYR A 296 -7.89 -22.84 7.61
C TYR A 296 -8.53 -21.97 6.54
N SER A 297 -8.32 -20.67 6.63
CA SER A 297 -9.07 -19.72 5.79
C SER A 297 -8.26 -18.49 5.41
N ASP A 298 -8.66 -17.91 4.30
CA ASP A 298 -8.31 -16.56 3.89
C ASP A 298 -9.15 -15.55 4.68
N ILE A 299 -8.49 -14.64 5.41
CA ILE A 299 -9.13 -13.66 6.30
C ILE A 299 -10.07 -12.74 5.52
N ALA A 300 -9.64 -12.25 4.36
CA ALA A 300 -10.46 -11.35 3.56
C ALA A 300 -11.77 -12.02 3.09
N LYS A 301 -11.77 -13.34 2.90
CA LYS A 301 -12.98 -14.08 2.54
C LYS A 301 -13.86 -14.44 3.72
N GLN A 302 -13.27 -14.78 4.86
CA GLN A 302 -14.01 -15.23 6.05
C GLN A 302 -14.62 -14.07 6.83
N PHE A 303 -13.89 -12.96 6.94
CA PHE A 303 -14.25 -11.81 7.79
C PHE A 303 -14.62 -10.58 6.97
N ARG A 304 -15.23 -10.77 5.80
CA ARG A 304 -15.63 -9.68 4.89
C ARG A 304 -16.38 -8.57 5.61
N LEU A 305 -15.91 -7.34 5.41
CA LEU A 305 -16.59 -6.13 5.89
C LEU A 305 -17.61 -5.58 4.89
N GLY A 306 -17.54 -6.03 3.64
CA GLY A 306 -18.40 -5.61 2.54
C GLY A 306 -18.25 -6.52 1.33
N ASN A 307 -18.78 -6.09 0.17
CA ASN A 307 -18.61 -6.77 -1.12
C ASN A 307 -17.35 -6.28 -1.84
N TYR A 308 -16.29 -5.98 -1.13
CA TYR A 308 -15.05 -5.52 -1.72
C TYR A 308 -14.32 -6.66 -2.43
N GLU A 309 -13.59 -6.31 -3.46
CA GLU A 309 -12.67 -7.21 -4.15
C GLU A 309 -11.37 -7.36 -3.34
N PHE A 310 -10.54 -8.33 -3.67
CA PHE A 310 -9.22 -8.47 -3.06
C PHE A 310 -8.18 -8.79 -4.10
N SER A 311 -6.99 -8.22 -3.85
CA SER A 311 -5.79 -8.54 -4.57
C SER A 311 -5.38 -9.97 -4.29
N SER A 312 -5.13 -10.72 -5.34
CA SER A 312 -4.56 -12.06 -5.21
C SER A 312 -3.08 -12.05 -4.83
N GLY A 313 -2.43 -10.88 -4.87
CA GLY A 313 -1.00 -10.73 -4.52
C GLY A 313 -0.71 -10.63 -3.03
N ILE A 314 -1.71 -10.39 -2.18
CA ILE A 314 -1.58 -10.34 -0.71
C ILE A 314 -2.66 -11.23 -0.10
N VAL A 315 -2.26 -12.15 0.76
CA VAL A 315 -3.17 -13.13 1.37
C VAL A 315 -2.96 -13.18 2.88
N GLY A 316 -3.96 -12.78 3.63
CA GLY A 316 -4.01 -12.99 5.07
C GLY A 316 -4.62 -14.35 5.38
N LEU A 317 -3.93 -15.20 6.10
CA LEU A 317 -4.39 -16.54 6.46
C LEU A 317 -4.64 -16.64 7.97
N TYR A 318 -5.78 -17.22 8.34
CA TYR A 318 -6.10 -17.63 9.70
C TYR A 318 -5.91 -19.15 9.85
N LEU A 319 -5.03 -19.56 10.76
CA LEU A 319 -4.60 -20.94 11.02
C LEU A 319 -4.81 -21.25 12.51
N PRO A 320 -6.01 -21.60 12.95
CA PRO A 320 -6.41 -21.58 14.36
C PRO A 320 -5.63 -22.48 15.32
N ASP A 321 -4.93 -23.52 14.84
CA ASP A 321 -4.07 -24.39 15.64
C ASP A 321 -2.57 -24.07 15.53
N ILE A 322 -2.22 -23.04 14.75
CA ILE A 322 -0.82 -22.66 14.48
C ILE A 322 -0.51 -21.36 15.23
N ASN A 323 0.49 -21.36 16.12
CA ASN A 323 1.07 -20.12 16.59
C ASN A 323 1.91 -19.49 15.49
N ALA A 324 1.53 -18.30 15.01
CA ALA A 324 2.13 -17.66 13.85
C ALA A 324 3.62 -17.36 14.02
N ASP A 325 4.05 -16.88 15.21
CA ASP A 325 5.46 -16.59 15.49
C ASP A 325 6.33 -17.87 15.49
N ALA A 326 5.86 -18.92 16.15
CA ALA A 326 6.57 -20.20 16.19
C ALA A 326 6.68 -20.78 14.78
N PHE A 327 5.62 -20.68 13.98
CA PHE A 327 5.63 -21.16 12.60
C PHE A 327 6.57 -20.32 11.72
N GLN A 328 6.58 -19.00 11.86
CA GLN A 328 7.49 -18.13 11.11
C GLN A 328 8.96 -18.48 11.41
N GLN A 329 9.33 -18.67 12.69
CA GLN A 329 10.68 -19.06 13.08
C GLN A 329 11.06 -20.42 12.51
N PHE A 330 10.16 -21.40 12.59
CA PHE A 330 10.38 -22.74 12.02
C PHE A 330 10.56 -22.67 10.50
N ALA A 331 9.69 -21.96 9.79
CA ALA A 331 9.73 -21.78 8.35
C ALA A 331 11.03 -21.11 7.90
N ALA A 332 11.51 -20.11 8.63
CA ALA A 332 12.79 -19.45 8.37
C ALA A 332 13.98 -20.42 8.38
N THR A 333 13.98 -21.45 9.27
CA THR A 333 15.01 -22.50 9.25
C THR A 333 14.97 -23.37 8.00
N ARG A 334 13.88 -23.33 7.24
CA ARG A 334 13.64 -24.03 5.98
C ARG A 334 13.72 -23.11 4.78
N GLN A 335 14.20 -21.87 4.99
CA GLN A 335 14.33 -20.83 3.98
C GLN A 335 12.99 -20.43 3.32
N VAL A 336 11.90 -20.46 4.12
CA VAL A 336 10.58 -19.95 3.74
C VAL A 336 10.27 -18.73 4.59
N TYR A 337 10.03 -17.59 3.94
CA TYR A 337 9.90 -16.28 4.58
C TYR A 337 8.56 -15.65 4.29
N PHE A 338 7.88 -15.20 5.34
CA PHE A 338 6.58 -14.51 5.31
C PHE A 338 6.42 -13.66 6.57
N SER A 339 5.39 -12.80 6.62
CA SER A 339 5.08 -11.99 7.80
C SER A 339 4.01 -12.61 8.69
N VAL A 340 4.07 -12.33 9.98
CA VAL A 340 2.95 -12.56 10.91
C VAL A 340 2.10 -11.30 11.03
N PHE A 341 0.81 -11.46 11.33
CA PHE A 341 -0.17 -10.38 11.21
C PHE A 341 0.11 -9.20 12.15
N HIS A 342 0.47 -9.47 13.40
CA HIS A 342 0.71 -8.45 14.42
C HIS A 342 2.09 -7.76 14.33
N SER A 343 3.02 -8.28 13.53
CA SER A 343 4.35 -7.67 13.33
C SER A 343 4.52 -7.10 11.92
N ALA A 344 3.57 -7.33 11.03
CA ALA A 344 3.63 -6.83 9.65
C ALA A 344 3.47 -5.30 9.55
N CYS A 345 3.06 -4.64 10.63
CA CYS A 345 2.98 -3.20 10.79
C CYS A 345 3.95 -2.75 11.89
N ALA A 346 5.23 -2.68 11.60
CA ALA A 346 6.35 -2.01 12.31
C ALA A 346 6.35 -1.92 13.86
N GLY A 347 5.41 -2.55 14.57
CA GLY A 347 5.31 -2.44 16.03
C GLY A 347 4.92 -3.76 16.68
N GLN A 348 5.63 -4.15 17.72
CA GLN A 348 5.25 -5.28 18.55
C GLN A 348 3.84 -5.04 19.13
N GLY A 349 2.86 -5.85 18.73
CA GLY A 349 1.55 -5.92 19.38
C GLY A 349 0.50 -4.93 18.90
N ASP A 350 0.59 -4.38 17.69
CA ASP A 350 -0.53 -3.66 17.09
C ASP A 350 -1.56 -4.63 16.49
N TYR A 351 -2.67 -4.77 17.18
CA TYR A 351 -3.80 -5.61 16.77
C TYR A 351 -4.93 -4.81 16.12
N ARG A 352 -4.77 -3.52 15.94
CA ARG A 352 -5.80 -2.59 15.47
C ARG A 352 -6.48 -3.05 14.17
N VAL A 353 -5.69 -3.46 13.18
CA VAL A 353 -6.23 -3.94 11.91
C VAL A 353 -6.96 -5.28 12.09
N ALA A 354 -6.43 -6.21 12.90
CA ALA A 354 -7.10 -7.46 13.22
C ALA A 354 -8.45 -7.21 13.93
N GLU A 355 -8.48 -6.32 14.91
CA GLU A 355 -9.72 -5.91 15.61
C GLU A 355 -10.71 -5.21 14.65
N ALA A 356 -10.20 -4.47 13.65
CA ALA A 356 -11.04 -3.90 12.61
C ALA A 356 -11.76 -4.97 11.77
N TYR A 357 -11.11 -6.10 11.53
CA TYR A 357 -11.72 -7.29 10.92
C TYR A 357 -12.54 -8.15 11.89
N GLY A 358 -12.66 -7.76 13.14
CA GLY A 358 -13.41 -8.49 14.16
C GLY A 358 -12.67 -9.68 14.77
N LEU A 359 -11.37 -9.79 14.52
CA LEU A 359 -10.52 -10.80 15.15
C LEU A 359 -10.15 -10.39 16.57
N THR A 360 -10.17 -11.34 17.52
CA THR A 360 -9.58 -11.12 18.85
C THR A 360 -8.05 -11.11 18.77
N LYS A 361 -7.38 -10.60 19.80
CA LYS A 361 -5.91 -10.65 19.91
C LYS A 361 -5.38 -12.09 19.86
N GLU A 362 -6.11 -13.02 20.47
CA GLU A 362 -5.78 -14.44 20.44
C GLU A 362 -5.88 -15.00 19.02
N GLN A 363 -6.97 -14.67 18.29
CA GLN A 363 -7.11 -15.07 16.88
C GLN A 363 -6.03 -14.46 16.00
N ALA A 364 -5.65 -13.20 16.23
CA ALA A 364 -4.59 -12.53 15.49
C ALA A 364 -3.21 -13.19 15.65
N ALA A 365 -2.96 -13.83 16.81
CA ALA A 365 -1.74 -14.61 17.03
C ALA A 365 -1.64 -15.89 16.18
N HIS A 366 -2.74 -16.25 15.51
CA HIS A 366 -2.85 -17.38 14.58
C HIS A 366 -2.95 -16.92 13.10
N CYS A 367 -2.66 -15.63 12.85
CA CYS A 367 -2.77 -15.05 11.51
C CYS A 367 -1.40 -14.76 10.93
N ILE A 368 -1.22 -15.16 9.67
CA ILE A 368 -0.02 -14.86 8.88
C ILE A 368 -0.40 -14.11 7.61
N ARG A 369 0.57 -13.41 7.02
CA ARG A 369 0.43 -12.78 5.72
C ARG A 369 1.45 -13.35 4.75
N LEU A 370 0.97 -13.77 3.60
CA LEU A 370 1.79 -14.09 2.42
C LEU A 370 1.62 -12.96 1.40
N SER A 371 2.68 -12.64 0.67
CA SER A 371 2.61 -11.72 -0.45
C SER A 371 3.53 -12.15 -1.58
N PHE A 372 2.99 -12.13 -2.79
CA PHE A 372 3.63 -12.64 -3.99
C PHE A 372 4.35 -11.52 -4.73
N GLY A 373 5.41 -11.90 -5.45
CA GLY A 373 6.12 -11.03 -6.36
C GLY A 373 6.28 -11.67 -7.74
N TYR A 374 6.96 -10.96 -8.63
CA TYR A 374 7.12 -11.41 -10.02
C TYR A 374 7.82 -12.77 -10.14
N GLU A 375 8.74 -13.07 -9.22
CA GLU A 375 9.50 -14.34 -9.21
C GLU A 375 8.78 -15.48 -8.48
N THR A 376 7.71 -15.19 -7.74
CA THR A 376 6.95 -16.22 -7.03
C THR A 376 6.30 -17.17 -8.03
N ASP A 377 6.47 -18.49 -7.82
CA ASP A 377 5.91 -19.51 -8.67
C ASP A 377 5.15 -20.60 -7.88
N GLU A 378 4.63 -21.59 -8.58
CA GLU A 378 3.87 -22.69 -7.96
C GLU A 378 4.72 -23.54 -7.02
N GLN A 379 6.01 -23.70 -7.28
CA GLN A 379 6.92 -24.46 -6.43
C GLN A 379 7.14 -23.76 -5.09
N ASP A 380 7.17 -22.43 -5.08
CA ASP A 380 7.24 -21.63 -3.85
C ASP A 380 6.01 -21.90 -2.96
N ILE A 381 4.82 -21.96 -3.57
CA ILE A 381 3.57 -22.27 -2.85
C ILE A 381 3.56 -23.69 -2.33
N ASP A 382 3.97 -24.67 -3.15
CA ASP A 382 4.06 -26.07 -2.73
C ASP A 382 5.02 -26.23 -1.56
N ARG A 383 6.17 -25.57 -1.64
CA ARG A 383 7.17 -25.60 -0.56
C ARG A 383 6.64 -24.97 0.73
N PHE A 384 5.90 -23.89 0.65
CA PHE A 384 5.22 -23.31 1.83
C PHE A 384 4.23 -24.32 2.44
N ILE A 385 3.40 -24.97 1.61
CA ILE A 385 2.42 -25.98 2.05
C ILE A 385 3.10 -27.18 2.71
N GLU A 386 4.21 -27.66 2.16
CA GLU A 386 5.02 -28.75 2.75
C GLU A 386 5.54 -28.38 4.14
N VAL A 387 6.11 -27.17 4.27
CA VAL A 387 6.67 -26.68 5.54
C VAL A 387 5.56 -26.47 6.59
N LEU A 388 4.37 -26.04 6.18
CA LEU A 388 3.21 -25.93 7.06
C LEU A 388 2.76 -27.33 7.56
N LYS A 389 2.71 -28.32 6.70
CA LYS A 389 2.41 -29.71 7.09
C LYS A 389 3.43 -30.26 8.07
N GLU A 390 4.72 -30.08 7.77
CA GLU A 390 5.81 -30.52 8.64
C GLU A 390 5.72 -29.89 10.03
N PHE A 391 5.48 -28.58 10.12
CA PHE A 391 5.30 -27.88 11.39
C PHE A 391 4.13 -28.47 12.19
N ARG A 392 3.00 -28.66 11.53
CA ARG A 392 1.80 -29.17 12.16
C ARG A 392 1.97 -30.60 12.69
N GLU A 393 2.61 -31.48 11.92
CA GLU A 393 2.92 -32.87 12.33
C GLU A 393 3.84 -32.90 13.56
N MET A 394 4.74 -31.92 13.69
CA MET A 394 5.71 -31.87 14.79
C MET A 394 5.15 -31.23 16.07
N PHE A 395 4.24 -30.25 15.95
CA PHE A 395 3.89 -29.37 17.08
C PHE A 395 2.39 -29.24 17.37
N CYS A 396 1.50 -29.73 16.49
CA CYS A 396 0.06 -29.55 16.61
C CYS A 396 -0.74 -30.86 16.69
N SER A 397 -0.07 -31.98 16.99
CA SER A 397 -0.69 -33.32 17.12
C SER A 397 -1.49 -33.47 18.41
#